data_b86ed20054b65acc93999e3ed1304a69
#
_entry.id   b86ed20054b65acc93999e3ed1304a69
#
_cell.length_a   1.000
_cell.length_b   1.000
_cell.length_c   1.000
_cell.angle_alpha   90.00
_cell.angle_beta   90.00
_cell.angle_gamma   90.00
#
_symmetry.space_group_name_H-M   'P 1'
#
loop_
_entity.id
_entity.type
_entity.pdbx_description
1 polymer ?
#
loop_
_entity_poly.entity_id
_entity_poly.type
_entity_poly.pdbx_seq_one_letter_code
_entity_poly.pdbx_strand_id
1 'polypeptide(L)'
;MSKSARLRTVWWTLHRWIGIGLAILLVPIAVSGALLVWHDHLDALIHPGRYAVSGGAFVPPSAYVASAATAIGAGVQPAAVRFPESDGWPVIVMARGARVEGGPPPRIVNVYLDPPTARVLDVVDFRSSLIGFLHRFHENLTIPEYSGRAIVGWAGVGMLILSLTGIWLWWPRSGAFLPGLRWGRAAHTTTNLHHLIGFWISIPLAVVSFTGIYLGFPQTARDVMSSIAPMTPQGQRPGFGSIARDARQTPDSALDAALASQPGTRAAAIFLPTASANTSERDRARGGEGAREQNPRASGPVWRVQLRKAPTSEIVTVMVDDRSGAVERQRDPLAGDRAAQWMRWIHEGSHSGPVWQFVVFLTGVCPLVFAVTGVIMWWRGRRLRRSVAGNRAIGSGGLQAAE
;
A
#
# COMPACT_ATOMS: atom_id res chain seq x y z
N MET A 1 -8.68 19.25 41.51
CA MET A 1 -7.81 18.76 40.42
C MET A 1 -7.48 19.94 39.50
N SER A 2 -6.20 20.12 39.17
CA SER A 2 -5.77 21.14 38.20
C SER A 2 -6.36 20.86 36.80
N LYS A 3 -6.49 21.92 35.97
CA LYS A 3 -6.97 21.78 34.58
C LYS A 3 -6.15 20.74 33.79
N SER A 4 -4.85 20.72 33.97
CA SER A 4 -3.94 19.75 33.33
C SER A 4 -4.20 18.30 33.76
N ALA A 5 -4.52 18.07 35.04
CA ALA A 5 -4.85 16.73 35.53
C ALA A 5 -6.17 16.19 34.95
N ARG A 6 -7.19 17.06 34.81
CA ARG A 6 -8.49 16.70 34.18
C ARG A 6 -8.28 16.34 32.69
N LEU A 7 -7.54 17.16 31.96
CA LEU A 7 -7.27 16.94 30.54
C LEU A 7 -6.56 15.59 30.31
N ARG A 8 -5.56 15.27 31.13
CA ARG A 8 -4.85 13.98 31.05
C ARG A 8 -5.76 12.78 31.33
N THR A 9 -6.70 12.92 32.26
CA THR A 9 -7.69 11.87 32.54
C THR A 9 -8.61 11.64 31.35
N VAL A 10 -9.03 12.69 30.66
CA VAL A 10 -9.83 12.61 29.42
C VAL A 10 -9.06 11.86 28.36
N TRP A 11 -7.84 12.29 28.04
CA TRP A 11 -7.01 11.65 27.01
C TRP A 11 -6.67 10.20 27.35
N TRP A 12 -6.41 9.88 28.61
CA TRP A 12 -6.20 8.50 29.04
C TRP A 12 -7.45 7.64 28.86
N THR A 13 -8.63 8.21 29.16
CA THR A 13 -9.91 7.51 28.97
C THR A 13 -10.19 7.27 27.49
N LEU A 14 -10.01 8.28 26.64
CA LEU A 14 -10.16 8.17 25.20
C LEU A 14 -9.19 7.14 24.61
N HIS A 15 -7.90 7.26 24.90
CA HIS A 15 -6.87 6.31 24.43
C HIS A 15 -7.23 4.86 24.80
N ARG A 16 -7.63 4.64 26.04
CA ARG A 16 -8.01 3.31 26.51
C ARG A 16 -9.23 2.74 25.77
N TRP A 17 -10.31 3.54 25.65
CA TRP A 17 -11.54 3.04 25.03
C TRP A 17 -11.44 2.90 23.53
N ILE A 18 -10.77 3.83 22.85
CA ILE A 18 -10.45 3.70 21.42
C ILE A 18 -9.57 2.46 21.21
N GLY A 19 -8.50 2.29 22.03
CA GLY A 19 -7.59 1.17 21.88
C GLY A 19 -8.28 -0.20 22.09
N ILE A 20 -9.14 -0.34 23.11
CA ILE A 20 -9.86 -1.59 23.36
C ILE A 20 -10.94 -1.83 22.31
N GLY A 21 -11.71 -0.79 21.97
CA GLY A 21 -12.82 -0.90 21.02
C GLY A 21 -12.36 -1.23 19.60
N LEU A 22 -11.26 -0.62 19.16
CA LEU A 22 -10.72 -0.84 17.84
C LEU A 22 -9.74 -2.03 17.74
N ALA A 23 -9.29 -2.62 18.85
CA ALA A 23 -8.29 -3.68 18.82
C ALA A 23 -8.66 -4.86 17.90
N ILE A 24 -9.94 -5.26 17.92
CA ILE A 24 -10.46 -6.37 17.09
C ILE A 24 -10.30 -6.07 15.60
N LEU A 25 -10.46 -4.80 15.20
CA LEU A 25 -10.37 -4.36 13.81
C LEU A 25 -8.93 -3.99 13.43
N LEU A 26 -8.23 -3.25 14.29
CA LEU A 26 -6.89 -2.73 14.01
C LEU A 26 -5.83 -3.84 13.93
N VAL A 27 -5.91 -4.86 14.78
CA VAL A 27 -4.90 -5.94 14.80
C VAL A 27 -4.86 -6.69 13.47
N PRO A 28 -5.95 -7.24 12.94
CA PRO A 28 -5.89 -7.96 11.67
C PRO A 28 -5.52 -7.05 10.48
N ILE A 29 -5.98 -5.78 10.46
CA ILE A 29 -5.56 -4.82 9.44
C ILE A 29 -4.05 -4.57 9.53
N ALA A 30 -3.50 -4.33 10.70
CA ALA A 30 -2.09 -4.05 10.90
C ALA A 30 -1.22 -5.27 10.56
N VAL A 31 -1.61 -6.46 10.98
CA VAL A 31 -0.90 -7.72 10.67
C VAL A 31 -0.92 -8.00 9.17
N SER A 32 -2.06 -7.82 8.49
CA SER A 32 -2.11 -7.98 7.03
C SER A 32 -1.19 -6.97 6.32
N GLY A 33 -1.12 -5.72 6.80
CA GLY A 33 -0.18 -4.72 6.29
C GLY A 33 1.28 -5.13 6.50
N ALA A 34 1.64 -5.65 7.69
CA ALA A 34 2.99 -6.15 7.95
C ALA A 34 3.39 -7.28 6.99
N LEU A 35 2.49 -8.23 6.73
CA LEU A 35 2.73 -9.31 5.77
C LEU A 35 2.92 -8.79 4.35
N LEU A 36 2.19 -7.74 3.97
CA LEU A 36 2.30 -7.13 2.65
C LEU A 36 3.62 -6.39 2.42
N VAL A 37 4.29 -5.91 3.46
CA VAL A 37 5.62 -5.27 3.32
C VAL A 37 6.63 -6.22 2.68
N TRP A 38 6.52 -7.51 2.96
CA TRP A 38 7.43 -8.55 2.47
C TRP A 38 6.70 -9.57 1.58
N HIS A 39 5.67 -9.11 0.83
CA HIS A 39 4.77 -10.00 0.09
C HIS A 39 5.48 -10.89 -0.93
N ASP A 40 6.51 -10.39 -1.64
CA ASP A 40 7.28 -11.19 -2.60
C ASP A 40 8.05 -12.31 -1.90
N HIS A 41 8.71 -12.01 -0.77
CA HIS A 41 9.43 -13.02 0.03
C HIS A 41 8.47 -14.02 0.67
N LEU A 42 7.30 -13.55 1.11
CA LEU A 42 6.24 -14.42 1.64
C LEU A 42 5.72 -15.37 0.56
N ASP A 43 5.49 -14.86 -0.65
CA ASP A 43 5.06 -15.70 -1.79
C ASP A 43 6.12 -16.71 -2.18
N ALA A 44 7.40 -16.30 -2.21
CA ALA A 44 8.53 -17.20 -2.49
C ALA A 44 8.68 -18.31 -1.44
N LEU A 45 8.43 -18.00 -0.17
CA LEU A 45 8.47 -18.97 0.92
C LEU A 45 7.35 -20.01 0.80
N ILE A 46 6.15 -19.59 0.42
CA ILE A 46 4.96 -20.45 0.35
C ILE A 46 4.93 -21.22 -0.97
N HIS A 47 5.41 -20.62 -2.06
CA HIS A 47 5.37 -21.17 -3.40
C HIS A 47 6.76 -21.18 -4.05
N PRO A 48 7.73 -21.90 -3.52
CA PRO A 48 9.13 -21.88 -4.01
C PRO A 48 9.26 -22.25 -5.50
N GLY A 49 8.34 -23.05 -6.04
CA GLY A 49 8.32 -23.40 -7.45
C GLY A 49 8.15 -22.21 -8.40
N ARG A 50 7.48 -21.14 -7.98
CA ARG A 50 7.34 -19.89 -8.76
C ARG A 50 8.66 -19.15 -8.92
N TYR A 51 9.60 -19.41 -8.02
CA TYR A 51 10.88 -18.71 -7.92
C TYR A 51 12.06 -19.64 -8.27
N ALA A 52 11.76 -20.84 -8.82
CA ALA A 52 12.77 -21.81 -9.26
C ALA A 52 13.32 -21.44 -10.65
N VAL A 53 13.99 -20.29 -10.72
CA VAL A 53 14.61 -19.80 -11.96
C VAL A 53 15.93 -20.50 -12.25
N SER A 54 16.26 -20.66 -13.56
CA SER A 54 17.47 -21.35 -13.99
C SER A 54 18.67 -20.43 -14.24
N GLY A 55 18.45 -19.09 -14.22
CA GLY A 55 19.50 -18.10 -14.41
C GLY A 55 18.99 -16.68 -14.43
N GLY A 56 19.90 -15.69 -14.55
CA GLY A 56 19.58 -14.26 -14.54
C GLY A 56 19.60 -13.58 -15.91
N ALA A 57 19.98 -14.29 -16.99
CA ALA A 57 19.95 -13.72 -18.34
C ALA A 57 18.52 -13.56 -18.83
N PHE A 58 18.25 -12.50 -19.57
CA PHE A 58 16.92 -12.24 -20.11
C PHE A 58 16.86 -12.58 -21.59
N VAL A 59 15.76 -13.22 -22.02
CA VAL A 59 15.40 -13.34 -23.43
C VAL A 59 14.61 -12.08 -23.87
N PRO A 60 14.38 -11.88 -25.19
CA PRO A 60 13.57 -10.77 -25.67
C PRO A 60 12.18 -10.70 -25.01
N PRO A 61 11.67 -9.52 -24.64
CA PRO A 61 10.37 -9.36 -23.98
C PRO A 61 9.20 -10.01 -24.71
N SER A 62 9.24 -10.06 -26.04
CA SER A 62 8.24 -10.75 -26.86
C SER A 62 8.11 -12.23 -26.54
N ALA A 63 9.20 -12.90 -26.16
CA ALA A 63 9.18 -14.32 -25.77
C ALA A 63 8.38 -14.52 -24.48
N TYR A 64 8.52 -13.64 -23.48
CA TYR A 64 7.72 -13.71 -22.26
C TYR A 64 6.24 -13.47 -22.55
N VAL A 65 5.92 -12.47 -23.39
CA VAL A 65 4.54 -12.16 -23.77
C VAL A 65 3.91 -13.34 -24.49
N ALA A 66 4.62 -13.97 -25.43
CA ALA A 66 4.14 -15.14 -26.18
C ALA A 66 3.90 -16.35 -25.26
N SER A 67 4.87 -16.68 -24.40
CA SER A 67 4.73 -17.77 -23.42
C SER A 67 3.56 -17.54 -22.46
N ALA A 68 3.42 -16.31 -21.96
CA ALA A 68 2.30 -15.96 -21.10
C ALA A 68 0.96 -16.04 -21.84
N ALA A 69 0.88 -15.52 -23.08
CA ALA A 69 -0.35 -15.58 -23.89
C ALA A 69 -0.84 -17.01 -24.15
N THR A 70 0.09 -17.95 -24.26
CA THR A 70 -0.23 -19.38 -24.44
C THR A 70 -0.74 -20.01 -23.14
N ALA A 71 -0.23 -19.56 -21.98
CA ALA A 71 -0.54 -20.15 -20.69
C ALA A 71 -1.81 -19.59 -20.04
N ILE A 72 -2.19 -18.35 -20.38
CA ILE A 72 -3.40 -17.72 -19.86
C ILE A 72 -4.63 -18.19 -20.64
N GLY A 73 -5.75 -18.42 -19.95
CA GLY A 73 -7.01 -18.82 -20.59
C GLY A 73 -7.65 -17.72 -21.44
N ALA A 74 -8.69 -18.07 -22.14
CA ALA A 74 -9.49 -17.15 -22.95
C ALA A 74 -10.04 -15.96 -22.14
N GLY A 75 -10.15 -14.80 -22.77
CA GLY A 75 -10.70 -13.58 -22.16
C GLY A 75 -9.71 -12.76 -21.31
N VAL A 76 -8.46 -13.19 -21.22
CA VAL A 76 -7.38 -12.46 -20.53
C VAL A 76 -6.26 -12.20 -21.54
N GLN A 77 -5.62 -11.04 -21.47
CA GLN A 77 -4.53 -10.65 -22.38
C GLN A 77 -3.33 -10.11 -21.59
N PRO A 78 -2.07 -10.38 -22.04
CA PRO A 78 -0.89 -9.76 -21.47
C PRO A 78 -1.01 -8.23 -21.48
N ALA A 79 -0.69 -7.59 -20.36
CA ALA A 79 -0.82 -6.16 -20.17
C ALA A 79 0.50 -5.48 -19.79
N ALA A 80 1.37 -6.22 -19.11
CA ALA A 80 2.70 -5.72 -18.75
C ALA A 80 3.68 -6.86 -18.51
N VAL A 81 4.95 -6.61 -18.82
CA VAL A 81 6.10 -7.44 -18.44
C VAL A 81 6.87 -6.72 -17.34
N ARG A 82 7.08 -7.34 -16.20
CA ARG A 82 7.87 -6.82 -15.08
C ARG A 82 9.14 -7.63 -14.94
N PHE A 83 10.28 -6.93 -14.97
CA PHE A 83 11.59 -7.53 -14.76
C PHE A 83 11.95 -7.47 -13.27
N PRO A 84 12.63 -8.49 -12.74
CA PRO A 84 13.02 -8.50 -11.34
C PRO A 84 14.05 -7.42 -11.01
N GLU A 85 14.11 -7.04 -9.73
CA GLU A 85 15.11 -6.10 -9.24
C GLU A 85 16.47 -6.72 -9.06
N SER A 86 16.48 -7.99 -8.69
CA SER A 86 17.67 -8.78 -8.38
C SER A 86 17.68 -10.09 -9.16
N ASP A 87 18.86 -10.61 -9.40
CA ASP A 87 19.03 -11.93 -9.98
C ASP A 87 18.40 -13.01 -9.10
N GLY A 88 17.98 -14.11 -9.70
CA GLY A 88 17.33 -15.20 -8.98
C GLY A 88 15.82 -15.03 -8.76
N TRP A 89 15.22 -14.01 -9.38
CA TRP A 89 13.77 -13.79 -9.35
C TRP A 89 13.15 -13.94 -10.74
N PRO A 90 11.86 -14.39 -10.83
CA PRO A 90 11.19 -14.59 -12.10
C PRO A 90 10.84 -13.26 -12.79
N VAL A 91 10.71 -13.32 -14.10
CA VAL A 91 9.97 -12.31 -14.87
C VAL A 91 8.48 -12.56 -14.68
N ILE A 92 7.72 -11.51 -14.46
CA ILE A 92 6.26 -11.60 -14.24
C ILE A 92 5.54 -10.90 -15.38
N VAL A 93 4.75 -11.66 -16.13
CA VAL A 93 3.81 -11.09 -17.08
C VAL A 93 2.44 -10.93 -16.39
N MET A 94 2.04 -9.70 -16.22
CA MET A 94 0.70 -9.38 -15.74
C MET A 94 -0.27 -9.39 -16.91
N ALA A 95 -1.30 -10.20 -16.80
CA ALA A 95 -2.37 -10.30 -17.79
C ALA A 95 -3.70 -9.84 -17.18
N ARG A 96 -4.58 -9.27 -18.02
CA ARG A 96 -5.83 -8.69 -17.58
C ARG A 96 -6.99 -9.06 -18.48
N GLY A 97 -8.13 -9.32 -17.86
CA GLY A 97 -9.41 -9.48 -18.55
C GLY A 97 -9.98 -8.13 -19.03
N ALA A 98 -10.85 -8.19 -20.01
CA ALA A 98 -11.58 -7.01 -20.48
C ALA A 98 -12.42 -6.42 -19.33
N ARG A 99 -12.52 -5.08 -19.31
CA ARG A 99 -13.42 -4.40 -18.38
C ARG A 99 -14.82 -4.36 -19.01
N VAL A 100 -15.80 -4.89 -18.29
CA VAL A 100 -17.21 -4.78 -18.63
C VAL A 100 -17.81 -3.66 -17.81
N GLU A 101 -18.50 -2.72 -18.45
CA GLU A 101 -19.17 -1.62 -17.75
C GLU A 101 -20.30 -2.17 -16.86
N GLY A 102 -20.32 -1.76 -15.58
CA GLY A 102 -21.26 -2.31 -14.58
C GLY A 102 -20.98 -3.75 -14.13
N GLY A 103 -19.99 -4.41 -14.73
CA GLY A 103 -19.60 -5.78 -14.37
C GLY A 103 -18.58 -5.85 -13.23
N PRO A 104 -18.24 -7.08 -12.81
CA PRO A 104 -17.22 -7.28 -11.80
C PRO A 104 -15.85 -6.73 -12.26
N PRO A 105 -14.97 -6.37 -11.32
CA PRO A 105 -13.62 -5.93 -11.67
C PRO A 105 -12.92 -6.97 -12.55
N PRO A 106 -12.12 -6.54 -13.54
CA PRO A 106 -11.46 -7.45 -14.48
C PRO A 106 -10.55 -8.43 -13.75
N ARG A 107 -10.50 -9.65 -14.28
CA ARG A 107 -9.60 -10.69 -13.80
C ARG A 107 -8.16 -10.24 -14.01
N ILE A 108 -7.29 -10.47 -13.03
CA ILE A 108 -5.84 -10.19 -13.09
C ILE A 108 -5.11 -11.51 -12.87
N VAL A 109 -4.27 -11.88 -13.83
CA VAL A 109 -3.48 -13.09 -13.79
C VAL A 109 -2.00 -12.72 -13.88
N ASN A 110 -1.19 -13.23 -12.98
CA ASN A 110 0.26 -13.12 -13.02
C ASN A 110 0.84 -14.44 -13.52
N VAL A 111 1.63 -14.37 -14.58
CA VAL A 111 2.39 -15.50 -15.12
C VAL A 111 3.85 -15.32 -14.70
N TYR A 112 4.37 -16.27 -13.95
CA TYR A 112 5.75 -16.30 -13.50
C TYR A 112 6.57 -17.06 -14.53
N LEU A 113 7.65 -16.47 -15.01
CA LEU A 113 8.46 -17.02 -16.09
C LEU A 113 9.94 -17.06 -15.72
N ASP A 114 10.60 -18.12 -16.14
CA ASP A 114 12.03 -18.30 -16.01
C ASP A 114 12.78 -17.31 -16.92
N PRO A 115 13.67 -16.45 -16.39
CA PRO A 115 14.30 -15.40 -17.16
C PRO A 115 15.03 -15.87 -18.43
N PRO A 116 15.92 -16.91 -18.42
CA PRO A 116 16.68 -17.26 -19.60
C PRO A 116 15.92 -18.07 -20.66
N THR A 117 14.76 -18.62 -20.30
CA THR A 117 14.06 -19.58 -21.19
C THR A 117 12.64 -19.17 -21.54
N ALA A 118 12.09 -18.15 -20.87
CA ALA A 118 10.67 -17.80 -20.88
C ALA A 118 9.72 -18.98 -20.57
N ARG A 119 10.24 -20.05 -19.94
CA ARG A 119 9.42 -21.19 -19.48
C ARG A 119 8.47 -20.73 -18.37
N VAL A 120 7.20 -21.09 -18.47
CA VAL A 120 6.20 -20.79 -17.46
C VAL A 120 6.49 -21.63 -16.21
N LEU A 121 6.68 -20.93 -15.08
CA LEU A 121 6.88 -21.53 -13.76
C LEU A 121 5.55 -21.71 -13.04
N ASP A 122 4.66 -20.70 -13.11
CA ASP A 122 3.32 -20.77 -12.54
C ASP A 122 2.38 -19.72 -13.17
N VAL A 123 1.06 -19.96 -13.07
CA VAL A 123 0.00 -19.06 -13.53
C VAL A 123 -0.96 -18.83 -12.38
N VAL A 124 -1.04 -17.60 -11.90
CA VAL A 124 -1.75 -17.25 -10.68
C VAL A 124 -2.84 -16.22 -10.92
N ASP A 125 -4.08 -16.58 -10.64
CA ASP A 125 -5.13 -15.54 -10.51
C ASP A 125 -4.89 -14.76 -9.22
N PHE A 126 -4.59 -13.47 -9.35
CA PHE A 126 -4.28 -12.61 -8.22
C PHE A 126 -5.41 -12.58 -7.18
N ARG A 127 -6.67 -12.68 -7.62
CA ARG A 127 -7.81 -12.63 -6.71
C ARG A 127 -7.93 -13.85 -5.81
N SER A 128 -7.52 -15.02 -6.28
CA SER A 128 -7.55 -16.27 -5.52
C SER A 128 -6.27 -16.52 -4.73
N SER A 129 -5.22 -15.71 -4.95
CA SER A 129 -3.95 -15.86 -4.24
C SER A 129 -4.02 -15.31 -2.81
N LEU A 130 -3.16 -15.83 -1.93
CA LEU A 130 -3.00 -15.32 -0.56
C LEU A 130 -2.61 -13.84 -0.56
N ILE A 131 -1.68 -13.44 -1.41
CA ILE A 131 -1.25 -12.05 -1.52
C ILE A 131 -2.40 -11.15 -1.96
N GLY A 132 -3.18 -11.58 -2.96
CA GLY A 132 -4.38 -10.87 -3.39
C GLY A 132 -5.46 -10.79 -2.31
N PHE A 133 -5.62 -11.82 -1.49
CA PHE A 133 -6.50 -11.79 -0.33
C PHE A 133 -6.00 -10.78 0.71
N LEU A 134 -4.71 -10.79 1.08
CA LEU A 134 -4.12 -9.86 2.05
C LEU A 134 -4.27 -8.41 1.59
N HIS A 135 -4.06 -8.12 0.30
CA HIS A 135 -4.28 -6.79 -0.27
C HIS A 135 -5.74 -6.33 -0.09
N ARG A 136 -6.69 -7.15 -0.54
CA ARG A 136 -8.12 -6.79 -0.40
C ARG A 136 -8.55 -6.66 1.05
N PHE A 137 -8.07 -7.56 1.92
CA PHE A 137 -8.38 -7.48 3.33
C PHE A 137 -7.84 -6.21 3.96
N HIS A 138 -6.58 -5.88 3.69
CA HIS A 138 -5.93 -4.66 4.21
C HIS A 138 -6.58 -3.38 3.68
N GLU A 139 -6.97 -3.36 2.41
CA GLU A 139 -7.54 -2.16 1.78
C GLU A 139 -9.03 -1.94 2.08
N ASN A 140 -9.82 -3.00 2.19
CA ASN A 140 -11.29 -2.91 2.25
C ASN A 140 -11.97 -4.06 3.00
N LEU A 141 -11.24 -4.81 3.82
CA LEU A 141 -11.76 -5.96 4.61
C LEU A 141 -12.43 -7.05 3.76
N THR A 142 -12.15 -7.12 2.46
CA THR A 142 -12.83 -7.97 1.47
C THR A 142 -14.34 -7.70 1.29
N ILE A 143 -14.84 -6.57 1.79
CA ILE A 143 -16.25 -6.15 1.73
C ILE A 143 -16.39 -4.77 1.04
N PRO A 144 -15.97 -4.60 -0.24
CA PRO A 144 -16.00 -3.32 -0.91
C PRO A 144 -17.42 -2.73 -1.04
N GLU A 145 -18.44 -3.57 -1.20
CA GLU A 145 -19.87 -3.22 -1.29
C GLU A 145 -20.41 -2.59 0.01
N TYR A 146 -19.84 -2.90 1.16
CA TYR A 146 -20.21 -2.36 2.48
C TYR A 146 -19.28 -1.22 2.93
N SER A 147 -18.70 -0.50 1.99
CA SER A 147 -17.76 0.60 2.28
C SER A 147 -16.54 0.18 3.10
N GLY A 148 -16.07 -1.06 2.93
CA GLY A 148 -14.93 -1.62 3.68
C GLY A 148 -13.71 -0.73 3.68
N ARG A 149 -13.43 -0.03 2.54
CA ARG A 149 -12.34 0.95 2.44
C ARG A 149 -12.50 2.13 3.40
N ALA A 150 -13.72 2.64 3.55
CA ALA A 150 -14.00 3.72 4.50
C ALA A 150 -13.82 3.24 5.94
N ILE A 151 -14.23 2.00 6.25
CA ILE A 151 -14.01 1.39 7.58
C ILE A 151 -12.52 1.34 7.90
N VAL A 152 -11.68 0.87 6.97
CA VAL A 152 -10.21 0.86 7.12
C VAL A 152 -9.67 2.29 7.27
N GLY A 153 -10.16 3.25 6.51
CA GLY A 153 -9.79 4.66 6.63
C GLY A 153 -10.10 5.22 8.03
N TRP A 154 -11.28 4.95 8.59
CA TRP A 154 -11.65 5.35 9.95
C TRP A 154 -10.84 4.60 11.03
N ALA A 155 -10.50 3.34 10.79
CA ALA A 155 -9.56 2.62 11.65
C ALA A 155 -8.19 3.32 11.68
N GLY A 156 -7.72 3.81 10.53
CA GLY A 156 -6.52 4.64 10.42
C GLY A 156 -6.60 5.93 11.23
N VAL A 157 -7.77 6.62 11.22
CA VAL A 157 -8.02 7.81 12.06
C VAL A 157 -7.91 7.45 13.54
N GLY A 158 -8.54 6.35 13.96
CA GLY A 158 -8.43 5.86 15.33
C GLY A 158 -6.99 5.54 15.74
N MET A 159 -6.22 4.91 14.86
CA MET A 159 -4.80 4.60 15.09
C MET A 159 -3.95 5.87 15.19
N LEU A 160 -4.20 6.88 14.35
CA LEU A 160 -3.53 8.17 14.44
C LEU A 160 -3.80 8.85 15.79
N ILE A 161 -5.06 8.87 16.24
CA ILE A 161 -5.43 9.40 17.56
C ILE A 161 -4.72 8.62 18.68
N LEU A 162 -4.66 7.28 18.58
CA LEU A 162 -3.94 6.46 19.56
C LEU A 162 -2.44 6.76 19.59
N SER A 163 -1.81 6.96 18.44
CA SER A 163 -0.38 7.29 18.36
C SER A 163 -0.09 8.65 19.00
N LEU A 164 -0.87 9.68 18.67
CA LEU A 164 -0.69 11.04 19.20
C LEU A 164 -0.98 11.10 20.71
N THR A 165 -2.09 10.50 21.15
CA THR A 165 -2.43 10.44 22.57
C THR A 165 -1.46 9.57 23.36
N GLY A 166 -0.90 8.52 22.75
CA GLY A 166 0.13 7.68 23.34
C GLY A 166 1.39 8.47 23.71
N ILE A 167 1.92 9.27 22.79
CA ILE A 167 3.07 10.16 23.05
C ILE A 167 2.74 11.16 24.15
N TRP A 168 1.57 11.80 24.07
CA TRP A 168 1.13 12.75 25.09
C TRP A 168 1.04 12.13 26.48
N LEU A 169 0.48 10.94 26.62
CA LEU A 169 0.35 10.23 27.89
C LEU A 169 1.69 9.71 28.41
N TRP A 170 2.60 9.34 27.51
CA TRP A 170 3.95 8.90 27.84
C TRP A 170 4.79 10.04 28.41
N TRP A 171 4.60 11.29 27.96
CA TRP A 171 5.45 12.43 28.31
C TRP A 171 5.65 12.58 29.82
N PRO A 172 6.91 12.62 30.32
CA PRO A 172 7.19 12.69 31.77
C PRO A 172 6.73 14.02 32.39
N ARG A 173 6.09 13.96 33.54
CA ARG A 173 5.66 15.16 34.29
C ARG A 173 6.81 15.95 34.88
N SER A 174 7.92 15.29 35.18
CA SER A 174 9.13 15.89 35.76
C SER A 174 9.98 16.67 34.76
N GLY A 175 9.60 16.70 33.47
CA GLY A 175 10.38 17.29 32.40
C GLY A 175 11.65 16.51 32.01
N ALA A 176 12.00 15.48 32.75
CA ALA A 176 13.18 14.65 32.49
C ALA A 176 12.86 13.59 31.45
N PHE A 177 13.31 13.80 30.20
CA PHE A 177 13.05 12.92 29.07
C PHE A 177 13.75 11.55 29.23
N LEU A 178 15.05 11.55 29.52
CA LEU A 178 15.85 10.33 29.63
C LEU A 178 15.36 9.32 30.69
N PRO A 179 14.94 9.72 31.91
CA PRO A 179 14.31 8.81 32.85
C PRO A 179 13.02 8.18 32.36
N GLY A 180 12.30 8.86 31.43
CA GLY A 180 11.11 8.32 30.78
C GLY A 180 11.39 7.10 29.91
N LEU A 181 12.60 6.97 29.36
CA LEU A 181 13.05 5.87 28.50
C LEU A 181 13.58 4.66 29.27
N ARG A 182 13.76 4.75 30.60
CA ARG A 182 14.27 3.65 31.39
C ARG A 182 13.28 2.51 31.50
N TRP A 183 13.77 1.27 31.35
CA TRP A 183 13.03 0.08 31.72
C TRP A 183 12.79 0.09 33.23
N GLY A 184 11.62 -0.35 33.68
CA GLY A 184 11.27 -0.35 35.10
C GLY A 184 10.57 0.92 35.59
N ARG A 185 10.11 1.79 34.68
CA ARG A 185 9.26 2.95 35.01
C ARG A 185 7.95 2.57 35.69
N ALA A 186 7.42 1.39 35.38
CA ALA A 186 6.22 0.82 35.98
C ALA A 186 6.55 -0.52 36.65
N ALA A 187 5.75 -0.90 37.68
CA ALA A 187 5.93 -2.14 38.43
C ALA A 187 5.72 -3.42 37.59
N HIS A 188 5.04 -3.31 36.45
CA HIS A 188 4.70 -4.47 35.61
C HIS A 188 5.39 -4.41 34.26
N THR A 189 5.97 -5.54 33.81
CA THR A 189 6.60 -5.74 32.51
C THR A 189 5.70 -5.33 31.33
N THR A 190 4.41 -5.72 31.38
CA THR A 190 3.44 -5.36 30.33
C THR A 190 3.26 -3.85 30.17
N THR A 191 3.29 -3.10 31.26
CA THR A 191 3.18 -1.64 31.23
C THR A 191 4.47 -1.01 30.70
N ASN A 192 5.63 -1.55 31.11
CA ASN A 192 6.92 -1.08 30.61
C ASN A 192 7.07 -1.34 29.11
N LEU A 193 6.68 -2.53 28.61
CA LEU A 193 6.67 -2.85 27.19
C LEU A 193 5.76 -1.90 26.40
N HIS A 194 4.53 -1.70 26.87
CA HIS A 194 3.58 -0.80 26.23
C HIS A 194 4.12 0.62 26.13
N HIS A 195 4.71 1.14 27.21
CA HIS A 195 5.25 2.50 27.24
C HIS A 195 6.52 2.65 26.40
N LEU A 196 7.46 1.71 26.49
CA LEU A 196 8.73 1.81 25.79
C LEU A 196 8.58 1.61 24.28
N ILE A 197 7.90 0.53 23.87
CA ILE A 197 7.61 0.29 22.45
C ILE A 197 6.72 1.43 21.92
N GLY A 198 5.72 1.85 22.70
CA GLY A 198 4.81 2.93 22.35
C GLY A 198 5.53 4.24 22.05
N PHE A 199 6.52 4.60 22.84
CA PHE A 199 7.30 5.80 22.57
C PHE A 199 8.02 5.73 21.21
N TRP A 200 8.77 4.65 20.95
CA TRP A 200 9.59 4.53 19.76
C TRP A 200 8.78 4.40 18.48
N ILE A 201 7.65 3.66 18.54
CA ILE A 201 6.87 3.39 17.33
C ILE A 201 5.78 4.42 17.05
N SER A 202 5.39 5.25 18.03
CA SER A 202 4.25 6.18 17.87
C SER A 202 4.44 7.17 16.73
N ILE A 203 5.65 7.69 16.51
CA ILE A 203 5.91 8.62 15.40
C ILE A 203 5.81 7.90 14.05
N PRO A 204 6.55 6.80 13.79
CA PRO A 204 6.35 6.04 12.55
C PRO A 204 4.91 5.57 12.36
N LEU A 205 4.26 5.11 13.42
CA LEU A 205 2.87 4.66 13.36
C LEU A 205 1.90 5.80 13.03
N ALA A 206 2.12 7.01 13.54
CA ALA A 206 1.35 8.19 13.18
C ALA A 206 1.53 8.55 11.70
N VAL A 207 2.76 8.47 11.17
CA VAL A 207 3.07 8.72 9.76
C VAL A 207 2.37 7.70 8.86
N VAL A 208 2.50 6.40 9.18
CA VAL A 208 1.87 5.33 8.40
C VAL A 208 0.34 5.40 8.50
N SER A 209 -0.21 5.76 9.68
CA SER A 209 -1.65 5.96 9.83
C SER A 209 -2.16 7.15 9.02
N PHE A 210 -1.46 8.28 9.03
CA PHE A 210 -1.82 9.46 8.24
C PHE A 210 -1.81 9.16 6.74
N THR A 211 -0.76 8.51 6.25
CA THR A 211 -0.69 8.09 4.85
C THR A 211 -1.74 7.04 4.50
N GLY A 212 -2.06 6.14 5.44
CA GLY A 212 -3.15 5.17 5.32
C GLY A 212 -4.53 5.82 5.21
N ILE A 213 -4.80 6.88 5.99
CA ILE A 213 -6.03 7.69 5.89
C ILE A 213 -6.13 8.32 4.49
N TYR A 214 -5.02 8.88 3.99
CA TYR A 214 -4.94 9.43 2.64
C TYR A 214 -5.34 8.40 1.57
N LEU A 215 -4.85 7.18 1.69
CA LEU A 215 -5.17 6.07 0.77
C LEU A 215 -6.58 5.52 0.98
N GLY A 216 -7.09 5.55 2.20
CA GLY A 216 -8.43 5.06 2.58
C GLY A 216 -9.56 5.93 2.04
N PHE A 217 -9.34 7.25 1.93
CA PHE A 217 -10.32 8.22 1.41
C PHE A 217 -9.82 8.89 0.11
N PRO A 218 -9.67 8.13 -1.00
CA PRO A 218 -8.95 8.59 -2.18
C PRO A 218 -9.60 9.80 -2.88
N GLN A 219 -10.92 9.94 -2.85
CA GLN A 219 -11.60 11.09 -3.44
C GLN A 219 -11.36 12.35 -2.61
N THR A 220 -11.67 12.31 -1.32
CA THR A 220 -11.44 13.42 -0.38
C THR A 220 -9.97 13.84 -0.37
N ALA A 221 -9.05 12.86 -0.32
CA ALA A 221 -7.62 13.11 -0.36
C ALA A 221 -7.21 13.83 -1.65
N ARG A 222 -7.77 13.42 -2.79
CA ARG A 222 -7.53 14.07 -4.08
C ARG A 222 -8.10 15.50 -4.11
N ASP A 223 -9.32 15.71 -3.63
CA ASP A 223 -9.97 17.01 -3.62
C ASP A 223 -9.17 17.99 -2.76
N VAL A 224 -8.75 17.57 -1.56
CA VAL A 224 -7.87 18.35 -0.70
C VAL A 224 -6.52 18.62 -1.37
N MET A 225 -5.89 17.61 -1.97
CA MET A 225 -4.60 17.78 -2.62
C MET A 225 -4.69 18.72 -3.83
N SER A 226 -5.74 18.62 -4.64
CA SER A 226 -5.95 19.47 -5.82
C SER A 226 -6.23 20.93 -5.47
N SER A 227 -6.73 21.22 -4.27
CA SER A 227 -6.91 22.59 -3.77
C SER A 227 -5.59 23.25 -3.33
N ILE A 228 -4.56 22.44 -3.05
CA ILE A 228 -3.27 22.91 -2.52
C ILE A 228 -2.20 22.90 -3.63
N ALA A 229 -2.23 21.91 -4.53
CA ALA A 229 -1.21 21.68 -5.54
C ALA A 229 -1.82 21.18 -6.86
N PRO A 230 -1.22 21.55 -8.01
CA PRO A 230 -1.70 21.08 -9.31
C PRO A 230 -1.60 19.56 -9.42
N MET A 231 -2.68 18.93 -9.90
CA MET A 231 -2.77 17.48 -10.15
C MET A 231 -3.25 17.19 -11.57
N THR A 232 -2.79 16.07 -12.12
CA THR A 232 -3.28 15.59 -13.42
C THR A 232 -4.78 15.28 -13.33
N PRO A 233 -5.61 15.80 -14.26
CA PRO A 233 -7.05 15.51 -14.29
C PRO A 233 -7.33 13.99 -14.36
N GLN A 234 -8.43 13.55 -13.72
CA GLN A 234 -8.71 12.10 -13.59
C GLN A 234 -8.83 11.37 -14.94
N GLY A 235 -9.34 12.02 -15.98
CA GLY A 235 -9.48 11.45 -17.30
C GLY A 235 -8.17 11.33 -18.12
N GLN A 236 -7.12 12.01 -17.70
CA GLN A 236 -5.82 12.03 -18.39
C GLN A 236 -4.77 11.08 -17.79
N ARG A 237 -5.10 10.41 -16.69
CA ARG A 237 -4.18 9.41 -16.14
C ARG A 237 -4.14 8.20 -17.07
N PRO A 238 -2.94 7.72 -17.46
CA PRO A 238 -2.81 6.49 -18.21
C PRO A 238 -3.49 5.37 -17.42
N GLY A 239 -4.72 5.05 -17.78
CA GLY A 239 -5.46 3.96 -17.20
C GLY A 239 -5.00 2.63 -17.81
N PHE A 240 -5.37 1.53 -17.17
CA PHE A 240 -5.38 0.26 -17.85
C PHE A 240 -6.61 0.24 -18.79
N GLY A 241 -6.47 0.83 -19.97
CA GLY A 241 -7.47 0.74 -21.05
C GLY A 241 -7.55 -0.69 -21.63
N SER A 242 -8.35 -0.87 -22.65
CA SER A 242 -8.29 -2.09 -23.48
C SER A 242 -6.93 -2.13 -24.19
N ILE A 243 -6.32 -3.31 -24.24
CA ILE A 243 -5.05 -3.50 -24.94
C ILE A 243 -5.29 -3.32 -26.43
N ALA A 244 -4.46 -2.53 -27.10
CA ALA A 244 -4.51 -2.37 -28.53
C ALA A 244 -4.15 -3.71 -29.20
N ARG A 245 -5.09 -4.26 -30.01
CA ARG A 245 -4.86 -5.53 -30.70
C ARG A 245 -3.95 -5.40 -31.91
N ASP A 246 -3.85 -4.20 -32.47
CA ASP A 246 -3.16 -3.89 -33.73
C ASP A 246 -1.90 -3.03 -33.46
N ALA A 247 -1.13 -3.36 -32.42
CA ALA A 247 0.13 -2.70 -32.14
C ALA A 247 1.11 -2.94 -33.29
N ARG A 248 1.78 -1.85 -33.74
CA ARG A 248 2.78 -1.90 -34.81
C ARG A 248 4.17 -2.20 -34.30
N GLN A 249 4.49 -1.68 -33.11
CA GLN A 249 5.74 -1.99 -32.42
C GLN A 249 5.63 -3.31 -31.68
N THR A 250 6.77 -3.95 -31.48
CA THR A 250 6.91 -5.12 -30.60
C THR A 250 7.35 -4.69 -29.20
N PRO A 251 7.17 -5.53 -28.17
CA PRO A 251 7.74 -5.27 -26.84
C PRO A 251 9.26 -5.05 -26.88
N ASP A 252 9.94 -5.73 -27.82
CA ASP A 252 11.40 -5.64 -28.01
C ASP A 252 11.79 -4.31 -28.56
N SER A 253 11.18 -3.87 -29.69
CA SER A 253 11.48 -2.58 -30.31
C SER A 253 11.16 -1.41 -29.41
N ALA A 254 10.08 -1.51 -28.62
CA ALA A 254 9.73 -0.48 -27.65
C ALA A 254 10.76 -0.40 -26.51
N LEU A 255 11.27 -1.54 -26.03
CA LEU A 255 12.34 -1.56 -25.04
C LEU A 255 13.66 -1.01 -25.59
N ASP A 256 14.06 -1.44 -26.79
CA ASP A 256 15.29 -0.98 -27.43
C ASP A 256 15.28 0.54 -27.65
N ALA A 257 14.19 1.09 -28.14
CA ALA A 257 14.01 2.54 -28.30
C ALA A 257 14.11 3.28 -26.95
N ALA A 258 13.49 2.73 -25.89
CA ALA A 258 13.56 3.32 -24.57
C ALA A 258 14.97 3.27 -23.97
N LEU A 259 15.68 2.15 -24.07
CA LEU A 259 17.06 1.98 -23.60
C LEU A 259 18.03 2.90 -24.34
N ALA A 260 17.87 3.04 -25.66
CA ALA A 260 18.67 3.95 -26.46
C ALA A 260 18.50 5.42 -26.02
N SER A 261 17.29 5.79 -25.56
CA SER A 261 17.00 7.15 -25.06
C SER A 261 17.53 7.43 -23.66
N GLN A 262 17.85 6.38 -22.87
CA GLN A 262 18.28 6.48 -21.47
C GLN A 262 19.50 5.58 -21.21
N PRO A 263 20.70 5.96 -21.66
CA PRO A 263 21.91 5.16 -21.47
C PRO A 263 22.20 4.88 -19.99
N GLY A 264 22.72 3.69 -19.69
CA GLY A 264 23.05 3.28 -18.32
C GLY A 264 21.86 2.84 -17.46
N THR A 265 20.71 2.65 -18.09
CA THR A 265 19.53 2.09 -17.42
C THR A 265 19.30 0.63 -17.81
N ARG A 266 18.47 -0.08 -17.03
CA ARG A 266 18.00 -1.45 -17.32
C ARG A 266 16.48 -1.53 -17.30
N ALA A 267 15.90 -2.49 -17.99
CA ALA A 267 14.46 -2.72 -17.99
C ALA A 267 13.92 -2.98 -16.57
N ALA A 268 12.84 -2.30 -16.21
CA ALA A 268 12.09 -2.55 -14.99
C ALA A 268 10.68 -3.06 -15.30
N ALA A 269 9.97 -2.43 -16.24
CA ALA A 269 8.70 -2.92 -16.72
C ALA A 269 8.37 -2.38 -18.12
N ILE A 270 7.60 -3.15 -18.88
CA ILE A 270 7.04 -2.74 -20.17
C ILE A 270 5.53 -2.90 -20.06
N PHE A 271 4.79 -1.81 -20.20
CA PHE A 271 3.33 -1.84 -20.28
C PHE A 271 2.93 -1.82 -21.75
N LEU A 272 2.16 -2.82 -22.14
CA LEU A 272 1.69 -2.95 -23.51
C LEU A 272 0.76 -1.79 -23.86
N PRO A 273 0.69 -1.38 -25.14
CA PRO A 273 -0.08 -0.22 -25.56
C PRO A 273 -1.55 -0.47 -25.29
N THR A 274 -2.19 0.52 -24.71
CA THR A 274 -3.64 0.51 -24.53
C THR A 274 -4.29 1.31 -25.65
N ALA A 275 -5.40 0.80 -26.19
CA ALA A 275 -6.22 1.59 -27.09
C ALA A 275 -6.61 2.89 -26.36
N SER A 276 -6.37 4.02 -27.01
CA SER A 276 -6.70 5.33 -26.43
C SER A 276 -8.22 5.39 -26.19
N ALA A 277 -8.63 5.31 -24.94
CA ALA A 277 -10.05 5.34 -24.56
C ALA A 277 -10.72 6.70 -24.81
N ASN A 278 -9.96 7.70 -25.28
CA ASN A 278 -10.39 9.10 -25.23
C ASN A 278 -10.77 9.73 -26.57
N THR A 279 -10.86 9.00 -27.67
CA THR A 279 -11.17 9.67 -28.93
C THR A 279 -12.43 9.20 -29.63
N SER A 280 -13.18 8.21 -29.13
CA SER A 280 -14.14 7.59 -30.02
C SER A 280 -15.62 7.75 -29.71
N GLU A 281 -16.05 8.00 -28.50
CA GLU A 281 -17.53 8.08 -28.29
C GLU A 281 -18.02 9.39 -27.67
N ARG A 282 -17.30 9.98 -26.72
CA ARG A 282 -17.78 11.25 -26.12
C ARG A 282 -17.55 12.47 -27.01
N ASP A 283 -16.48 12.48 -27.83
CA ASP A 283 -16.23 13.59 -28.77
C ASP A 283 -17.08 13.45 -30.05
N ARG A 284 -17.44 12.23 -30.48
CA ARG A 284 -18.43 12.02 -31.52
C ARG A 284 -19.85 12.43 -31.10
N ALA A 285 -20.17 12.25 -29.82
CA ALA A 285 -21.49 12.64 -29.28
C ALA A 285 -21.61 14.15 -29.03
N ARG A 286 -20.51 14.90 -28.97
CA ARG A 286 -20.50 16.37 -28.76
C ARG A 286 -20.30 17.21 -30.01
N GLY A 287 -20.27 16.61 -31.23
CA GLY A 287 -20.45 17.32 -32.49
C GLY A 287 -19.53 18.51 -32.74
N GLY A 288 -18.24 18.45 -32.38
CA GLY A 288 -17.34 19.58 -32.52
C GLY A 288 -16.15 19.28 -33.42
N GLU A 289 -16.25 19.70 -34.72
CA GLU A 289 -15.13 19.72 -35.65
C GLU A 289 -13.96 20.61 -35.22
N GLY A 290 -14.17 21.54 -34.27
CA GLY A 290 -13.15 22.45 -33.75
C GLY A 290 -12.15 21.88 -32.75
N ALA A 291 -12.38 20.67 -32.22
CA ALA A 291 -11.47 20.08 -31.23
C ALA A 291 -10.24 19.38 -31.84
N ARG A 292 -10.26 19.12 -33.15
CA ARG A 292 -9.16 18.46 -33.87
C ARG A 292 -7.97 19.38 -34.15
N GLU A 293 -8.17 20.68 -34.19
CA GLU A 293 -7.10 21.66 -34.50
C GLU A 293 -6.23 22.01 -33.29
N GLN A 294 -6.71 21.77 -32.05
CA GLN A 294 -5.96 22.18 -30.84
C GLN A 294 -5.03 21.12 -30.27
N ASN A 295 -5.05 19.86 -30.75
CA ASN A 295 -4.07 18.86 -30.34
C ASN A 295 -3.75 17.85 -31.46
N PRO A 296 -2.85 18.20 -32.39
CA PRO A 296 -2.44 17.31 -33.50
C PRO A 296 -1.73 16.02 -33.01
N ARG A 297 -1.43 15.93 -31.72
CA ARG A 297 -0.82 14.78 -31.03
C ARG A 297 -1.83 13.90 -30.30
N ALA A 298 -3.10 13.82 -30.74
CA ALA A 298 -4.05 12.81 -30.31
C ALA A 298 -3.51 11.43 -30.76
N SER A 299 -2.60 10.98 -29.96
CA SER A 299 -1.66 9.91 -30.11
C SER A 299 -2.41 8.58 -30.23
N GLY A 300 -1.94 7.77 -31.16
CA GLY A 300 -2.24 6.35 -31.25
C GLY A 300 -1.90 5.60 -29.94
N PRO A 301 -1.94 4.28 -29.97
CA PRO A 301 -1.50 3.46 -28.85
C PRO A 301 -0.05 3.82 -28.45
N VAL A 302 0.21 3.87 -27.14
CA VAL A 302 1.52 4.25 -26.59
C VAL A 302 2.03 3.17 -25.65
N TRP A 303 3.25 2.74 -25.87
CA TRP A 303 3.99 1.87 -24.94
C TRP A 303 4.52 2.70 -23.79
N ARG A 304 4.45 2.18 -22.59
CA ARG A 304 5.06 2.80 -21.43
C ARG A 304 6.15 1.87 -20.90
N VAL A 305 7.39 2.30 -21.02
CA VAL A 305 8.56 1.55 -20.59
C VAL A 305 9.12 2.20 -19.33
N GLN A 306 9.27 1.41 -18.29
CA GLN A 306 9.93 1.80 -17.05
C GLN A 306 11.36 1.26 -17.07
N LEU A 307 12.30 2.14 -16.84
CA LEU A 307 13.72 1.84 -16.81
C LEU A 307 14.27 2.16 -15.41
N ARG A 308 15.13 1.30 -14.91
CA ARG A 308 15.80 1.47 -13.62
C ARG A 308 17.20 1.99 -13.82
N LYS A 309 17.52 3.09 -13.15
CA LYS A 309 18.84 3.74 -13.23
C LYS A 309 19.76 3.16 -12.14
N ALA A 310 20.93 2.65 -12.52
CA ALA A 310 21.96 2.25 -11.56
C ALA A 310 22.75 3.50 -11.11
N PRO A 311 23.23 3.57 -9.86
CA PRO A 311 23.02 2.67 -8.74
C PRO A 311 21.78 3.02 -7.88
N THR A 312 21.04 4.07 -8.22
CA THR A 312 19.98 4.67 -7.37
C THR A 312 18.68 3.88 -7.34
N SER A 313 18.50 2.90 -8.24
CA SER A 313 17.23 2.18 -8.46
C SER A 313 16.04 3.11 -8.82
N GLU A 314 16.31 4.36 -9.15
CA GLU A 314 15.33 5.33 -9.63
C GLU A 314 14.64 4.83 -10.90
N ILE A 315 13.32 4.94 -10.95
CA ILE A 315 12.52 4.54 -12.11
C ILE A 315 12.29 5.77 -13.01
N VAL A 316 12.79 5.68 -14.23
CA VAL A 316 12.50 6.63 -15.30
C VAL A 316 11.42 6.01 -16.19
N THR A 317 10.35 6.72 -16.44
CA THR A 317 9.30 6.27 -17.36
C THR A 317 9.45 6.96 -18.72
N VAL A 318 9.45 6.17 -19.76
CA VAL A 318 9.56 6.59 -21.16
C VAL A 318 8.32 6.14 -21.91
N MET A 319 7.78 7.00 -22.75
CA MET A 319 6.64 6.72 -23.61
C MET A 319 7.16 6.52 -25.03
N VAL A 320 6.77 5.41 -25.67
CA VAL A 320 7.11 5.10 -27.05
C VAL A 320 5.85 5.07 -27.89
N ASP A 321 5.75 5.92 -28.89
CA ASP A 321 4.60 5.96 -29.80
C ASP A 321 4.58 4.69 -30.67
N ASP A 322 3.46 4.00 -30.68
CA ASP A 322 3.33 2.72 -31.39
C ASP A 322 3.45 2.83 -32.91
N ARG A 323 3.12 3.98 -33.50
CA ARG A 323 3.14 4.16 -34.94
C ARG A 323 4.50 4.56 -35.47
N SER A 324 5.15 5.50 -34.79
CA SER A 324 6.40 6.12 -35.23
C SER A 324 7.65 5.55 -34.55
N GLY A 325 7.50 4.85 -33.42
CA GLY A 325 8.61 4.49 -32.56
C GLY A 325 9.27 5.69 -31.85
N ALA A 326 8.67 6.88 -31.98
CA ALA A 326 9.21 8.09 -31.37
C ALA A 326 9.16 7.98 -29.85
N VAL A 327 10.25 8.39 -29.21
CA VAL A 327 10.43 8.30 -27.76
C VAL A 327 10.20 9.67 -27.15
N GLU A 328 9.27 9.74 -26.23
CA GLU A 328 9.07 10.91 -25.38
C GLU A 328 9.30 10.53 -23.92
N ARG A 329 10.15 11.27 -23.21
CA ARG A 329 10.23 11.13 -21.77
C ARG A 329 8.89 11.54 -21.17
N GLN A 330 8.34 10.71 -20.29
CA GLN A 330 7.13 11.09 -19.55
C GLN A 330 7.42 12.41 -18.81
N ARG A 331 6.51 13.36 -18.94
CA ARG A 331 6.61 14.62 -18.20
C ARG A 331 6.69 14.33 -16.70
N ASP A 332 7.49 15.10 -15.99
CA ASP A 332 7.55 14.98 -14.54
C ASP A 332 6.16 15.15 -13.95
N PRO A 333 5.79 14.31 -12.97
CA PRO A 333 4.49 14.39 -12.35
C PRO A 333 4.29 15.76 -11.69
N LEU A 334 3.09 16.30 -11.79
CA LEU A 334 2.72 17.54 -11.12
C LEU A 334 2.94 17.43 -9.60
N ALA A 335 3.08 18.57 -8.92
CA ALA A 335 3.41 18.58 -7.49
C ALA A 335 2.44 17.75 -6.64
N GLY A 336 1.13 17.85 -6.91
CA GLY A 336 0.11 17.05 -6.22
C GLY A 336 0.20 15.55 -6.54
N ASP A 337 0.56 15.18 -7.78
CA ASP A 337 0.77 13.77 -8.14
C ASP A 337 2.03 13.18 -7.47
N ARG A 338 3.11 13.97 -7.36
CA ARG A 338 4.30 13.58 -6.58
C ARG A 338 3.98 13.38 -5.12
N ALA A 339 3.24 14.30 -4.52
CA ALA A 339 2.82 14.17 -3.12
C ALA A 339 1.96 12.91 -2.91
N ALA A 340 1.01 12.63 -3.79
CA ALA A 340 0.20 11.41 -3.77
C ALA A 340 1.05 10.13 -3.89
N GLN A 341 2.08 10.17 -4.73
CA GLN A 341 3.03 9.06 -4.89
C GLN A 341 3.87 8.85 -3.63
N TRP A 342 4.36 9.93 -3.01
CA TRP A 342 5.08 9.85 -1.74
C TRP A 342 4.20 9.32 -0.60
N MET A 343 2.93 9.71 -0.50
CA MET A 343 2.00 9.15 0.48
C MET A 343 1.93 7.62 0.37
N ARG A 344 1.86 7.10 -0.86
CA ARG A 344 1.87 5.66 -1.12
C ARG A 344 3.18 5.01 -0.73
N TRP A 345 4.31 5.54 -1.18
CA TRP A 345 5.64 4.97 -0.91
C TRP A 345 5.98 4.92 0.58
N ILE A 346 5.66 6.00 1.30
CA ILE A 346 5.83 6.05 2.76
C ILE A 346 4.98 4.97 3.43
N HIS A 347 3.72 4.82 3.00
CA HIS A 347 2.81 3.84 3.58
C HIS A 347 3.23 2.40 3.31
N GLU A 348 3.63 2.10 2.08
CA GLU A 348 4.02 0.74 1.65
C GLU A 348 5.42 0.34 2.11
N GLY A 349 6.24 1.30 2.56
CA GLY A 349 7.65 1.05 2.88
C GLY A 349 8.54 0.93 1.64
N SER A 350 7.98 1.15 0.44
CA SER A 350 8.70 1.09 -0.82
C SER A 350 9.50 2.36 -1.06
N HIS A 351 10.53 2.30 -1.95
CA HIS A 351 11.30 3.45 -2.42
C HIS A 351 12.20 4.17 -1.39
N SER A 352 12.03 3.96 -0.10
CA SER A 352 12.80 4.64 0.96
C SER A 352 13.88 3.76 1.60
N GLY A 353 14.21 2.64 0.97
CA GLY A 353 15.25 1.71 1.40
C GLY A 353 14.80 0.73 2.51
N PRO A 354 15.66 -0.27 2.80
CA PRO A 354 15.30 -1.40 3.66
C PRO A 354 15.04 -1.00 5.12
N VAL A 355 15.67 0.07 5.60
CA VAL A 355 15.45 0.56 6.97
C VAL A 355 14.02 1.04 7.15
N TRP A 356 13.51 1.89 6.23
CA TRP A 356 12.13 2.36 6.31
C TRP A 356 11.14 1.22 6.09
N GLN A 357 11.42 0.31 5.16
CA GLN A 357 10.63 -0.88 4.95
C GLN A 357 10.49 -1.70 6.24
N PHE A 358 11.58 -1.91 6.97
CA PHE A 358 11.55 -2.60 8.26
C PHE A 358 10.76 -1.82 9.33
N VAL A 359 10.88 -0.49 9.36
CA VAL A 359 10.08 0.36 10.25
C VAL A 359 8.59 0.23 9.95
N VAL A 360 8.19 0.24 8.68
CA VAL A 360 6.78 0.03 8.27
C VAL A 360 6.29 -1.36 8.69
N PHE A 361 7.10 -2.39 8.52
CA PHE A 361 6.79 -3.73 9.04
C PHE A 361 6.53 -3.71 10.55
N LEU A 362 7.37 -3.04 11.33
CA LEU A 362 7.18 -2.91 12.78
C LEU A 362 5.89 -2.16 13.13
N THR A 363 5.50 -1.14 12.35
CA THR A 363 4.21 -0.45 12.57
C THR A 363 3.01 -1.38 12.37
N GLY A 364 3.14 -2.44 11.58
CA GLY A 364 2.11 -3.45 11.43
C GLY A 364 2.11 -4.51 12.56
N VAL A 365 3.28 -4.81 13.14
CA VAL A 365 3.41 -5.80 14.23
C VAL A 365 3.09 -5.21 15.60
N CYS A 366 3.53 -3.98 15.88
CA CYS A 366 3.38 -3.36 17.20
C CYS A 366 1.92 -3.19 17.68
N PRO A 367 0.92 -2.92 16.82
CA PRO A 367 -0.48 -2.88 17.25
C PRO A 367 -0.97 -4.17 17.91
N LEU A 368 -0.49 -5.35 17.48
CA LEU A 368 -0.77 -6.62 18.14
C LEU A 368 -0.22 -6.62 19.57
N VAL A 369 1.02 -6.18 19.77
CA VAL A 369 1.64 -6.07 21.11
C VAL A 369 0.85 -5.09 21.98
N PHE A 370 0.42 -3.95 21.41
CA PHE A 370 -0.37 -2.95 22.15
C PHE A 370 -1.76 -3.45 22.52
N ALA A 371 -2.43 -4.20 21.65
CA ALA A 371 -3.71 -4.80 21.94
C ALA A 371 -3.59 -5.77 23.13
N VAL A 372 -2.62 -6.68 23.09
CA VAL A 372 -2.38 -7.66 24.16
C VAL A 372 -2.02 -6.95 25.48
N THR A 373 -1.03 -6.07 25.46
CA THR A 373 -0.59 -5.37 26.69
C THR A 373 -1.67 -4.43 27.23
N GLY A 374 -2.40 -3.73 26.35
CA GLY A 374 -3.47 -2.82 26.70
C GLY A 374 -4.65 -3.55 27.37
N VAL A 375 -5.06 -4.69 26.81
CA VAL A 375 -6.14 -5.53 27.39
C VAL A 375 -5.72 -6.09 28.75
N ILE A 376 -4.47 -6.58 28.88
CA ILE A 376 -3.94 -7.07 30.16
C ILE A 376 -3.94 -5.95 31.21
N MET A 377 -3.48 -4.75 30.87
CA MET A 377 -3.48 -3.60 31.79
C MET A 377 -4.88 -3.20 32.20
N TRP A 378 -5.83 -3.17 31.25
CA TRP A 378 -7.23 -2.89 31.53
C TRP A 378 -7.87 -3.92 32.46
N TRP A 379 -7.65 -5.21 32.21
CA TRP A 379 -8.20 -6.30 33.00
C TRP A 379 -7.66 -6.29 34.44
N ARG A 380 -6.35 -6.12 34.62
CA ARG A 380 -5.72 -5.96 35.93
C ARG A 380 -6.28 -4.77 36.71
N GLY A 381 -6.40 -3.62 36.06
CA GLY A 381 -6.97 -2.43 36.68
C GLY A 381 -8.46 -2.59 37.06
N ARG A 382 -9.21 -3.43 36.35
CA ARG A 382 -10.61 -3.75 36.68
C ARG A 382 -10.70 -4.69 37.89
N ARG A 383 -9.83 -5.69 37.98
CA ARG A 383 -9.75 -6.61 39.14
C ARG A 383 -9.42 -5.87 40.42
N LEU A 384 -8.40 -5.01 40.38
CA LEU A 384 -7.97 -4.21 41.54
C LEU A 384 -9.10 -3.31 42.07
N ARG A 385 -9.83 -2.65 41.19
CA ARG A 385 -10.98 -1.80 41.58
C ARG A 385 -12.10 -2.62 42.25
N ARG A 386 -12.38 -3.85 41.78
CA ARG A 386 -13.37 -4.73 42.37
C ARG A 386 -12.97 -5.21 43.77
N SER A 387 -11.69 -5.58 43.98
CA SER A 387 -11.19 -5.99 45.28
C SER A 387 -11.24 -4.84 46.31
N VAL A 388 -10.86 -3.62 45.92
CA VAL A 388 -10.97 -2.45 46.81
C VAL A 388 -12.42 -2.09 47.15
N ALA A 389 -13.35 -2.22 46.20
CA ALA A 389 -14.77 -1.99 46.44
C ALA A 389 -15.36 -3.05 47.39
N GLY A 390 -14.98 -4.34 47.20
CA GLY A 390 -15.39 -5.43 48.08
C GLY A 390 -14.90 -5.25 49.53
N ASN A 391 -13.61 -4.89 49.68
CA ASN A 391 -13.06 -4.65 51.03
C ASN A 391 -13.68 -3.43 51.73
N ARG A 392 -14.08 -2.40 51.01
CA ARG A 392 -14.83 -1.26 51.59
C ARG A 392 -16.25 -1.66 52.04
N ALA A 393 -16.95 -2.49 51.28
CA ALA A 393 -18.27 -2.99 51.66
C ALA A 393 -18.23 -3.85 52.93
N ILE A 394 -17.20 -4.69 53.06
CA ILE A 394 -17.00 -5.51 54.27
C ILE A 394 -16.64 -4.65 55.48
N GLY A 395 -15.79 -3.64 55.30
CA GLY A 395 -15.39 -2.71 56.38
C GLY A 395 -16.51 -1.82 56.89
N SER A 396 -17.49 -1.43 56.02
CA SER A 396 -18.64 -0.63 56.41
C SER A 396 -19.75 -1.45 57.08
N GLY A 397 -19.87 -2.74 56.73
CA GLY A 397 -20.84 -3.66 57.36
C GLY A 397 -20.42 -4.09 58.77
N GLY A 398 -19.12 -4.14 59.07
CA GLY A 398 -18.58 -4.46 60.38
C GLY A 398 -18.76 -3.35 61.45
N LEU A 399 -18.91 -2.10 61.02
CA LEU A 399 -19.12 -0.96 61.93
C LEU A 399 -20.60 -0.78 62.30
N GLN A 400 -21.54 -1.27 61.50
CA GLN A 400 -22.98 -1.24 61.83
C GLN A 400 -23.47 -2.43 62.70
N ALA A 401 -22.65 -3.44 62.87
CA ALA A 401 -22.98 -4.60 63.73
C ALA A 401 -22.42 -4.48 65.17
N ALA A 402 -21.78 -3.38 65.52
CA ALA A 402 -21.14 -3.11 66.82
C ALA A 402 -21.84 -2.01 67.63
N GLU A 403 -23.01 -1.48 67.15
CA GLU A 403 -23.96 -0.66 67.92
C GLU A 403 -25.20 -1.49 68.27
#